data_1e5da5eacd61b578ba525a0024536721
#
_entry.id   1e5da5eacd61b578ba525a0024536721
#
_cell.length_a   1.000
_cell.length_b   1.000
_cell.length_c   1.000
_cell.angle_alpha   90.00
_cell.angle_beta   90.00
_cell.angle_gamma   90.00
#
_symmetry.space_group_name_H-M   'P 1'
#
loop_
_entity.id
_entity.type
_entity.pdbx_description
1 polymer ?
#
loop_
_entity_poly.entity_id
_entity_poly.type
_entity_poly.pdbx_seq_one_letter_code
_entity_poly.pdbx_strand_id
1 'polypeptide(L)'
;HESLNVAAVWQLPVLIVVENNQWGLSTPSSEQFVHGSFVNKGPAYGMEAHSVDGNDLIAVRDIAKQLTASIRENPRPILLECMTYRVRGHEEASGTKYYPEGMIDTWSEKDPLLRLRQSLNEANLLTHDAMDAIDQSHAVQVLADLEQALTSKRPVYQVEEELRDLFAEEEPLDLSSPEGGEERPLRMIDAIHEALGQGMDRHKNLVLMGQDIADYGGVFKATDGFSATYGKGRVRNTPICESAIVGTAVGLSTAGFKTMVEMQFSDFVTEAMTQICNQAAKLHYRWGQNVDMVIRMPTGASVNAGPFHSQSTEAWFTRVPGLKVVYPSNPYDAKGLLASALESKNPVLFFEHKALYRSNASHVPESTYFLPLDQAKVIQQGDALTVITYGLGVHWMQKHFASHADQGIELIDLIALAPLDFKTCNDSVKKTGKCLVLIEDSVRGSV
;
A
#
# COMPACT_ATOMS: atom_id res chain seq x y z
N HIS A 1 -3.38 16.09 3.42
CA HIS A 1 -4.39 16.39 4.46
C HIS A 1 -4.56 15.22 5.42
N GLU A 2 -4.86 14.01 4.94
CA GLU A 2 -5.07 12.83 5.78
C GLU A 2 -3.85 12.52 6.66
N SER A 3 -2.63 12.57 6.10
CA SER A 3 -1.39 12.33 6.84
C SER A 3 -1.18 13.32 7.98
N LEU A 4 -1.52 14.61 7.78
CA LEU A 4 -1.46 15.61 8.84
C LEU A 4 -2.45 15.28 9.95
N ASN A 5 -3.68 14.90 9.58
CA ASN A 5 -4.71 14.52 10.53
C ASN A 5 -4.32 13.29 11.35
N VAL A 6 -3.84 12.23 10.68
CA VAL A 6 -3.37 11.00 11.37
C VAL A 6 -2.21 11.30 12.32
N ALA A 7 -1.23 12.09 11.86
CA ALA A 7 -0.10 12.49 12.71
C ALA A 7 -0.55 13.24 13.96
N ALA A 8 -1.52 14.15 13.81
CA ALA A 8 -2.07 14.91 14.93
C ALA A 8 -2.87 14.03 15.89
N VAL A 9 -3.79 13.19 15.38
CA VAL A 9 -4.63 12.31 16.21
C VAL A 9 -3.78 11.30 16.99
N TRP A 10 -2.74 10.77 16.37
CA TRP A 10 -1.85 9.80 17.02
C TRP A 10 -0.69 10.44 17.80
N GLN A 11 -0.59 11.77 17.80
CA GLN A 11 0.50 12.52 18.43
C GLN A 11 1.88 11.98 18.03
N LEU A 12 2.08 11.79 16.71
CA LEU A 12 3.32 11.23 16.19
C LEU A 12 4.48 12.23 16.36
N PRO A 13 5.65 11.77 16.83
CA PRO A 13 6.84 12.61 16.97
C PRO A 13 7.49 12.89 15.61
N VAL A 14 6.85 13.69 14.77
CA VAL A 14 7.28 13.96 13.40
C VAL A 14 7.39 15.45 13.11
N LEU A 15 8.49 15.87 12.50
CA LEU A 15 8.65 17.18 11.89
C LEU A 15 8.30 17.08 10.40
N ILE A 16 7.21 17.73 10.00
CA ILE A 16 6.75 17.75 8.61
C ILE A 16 7.29 19.03 7.97
N VAL A 17 8.27 18.89 7.09
CA VAL A 17 8.89 20.01 6.40
C VAL A 17 8.22 20.21 5.03
N VAL A 18 7.81 21.44 4.75
CA VAL A 18 7.27 21.85 3.46
C VAL A 18 8.23 22.86 2.82
N GLU A 19 8.94 22.45 1.79
CA GLU A 19 9.74 23.33 0.95
C GLU A 19 8.82 24.10 -0.01
N ASN A 20 8.30 25.24 0.44
CA ASN A 20 7.37 26.03 -0.32
C ASN A 20 8.11 26.89 -1.35
N ASN A 21 8.25 26.35 -2.55
CA ASN A 21 8.84 27.06 -3.69
C ASN A 21 7.84 27.95 -4.44
N GLN A 22 6.62 28.07 -3.93
CA GLN A 22 5.51 28.91 -4.43
C GLN A 22 4.91 28.46 -5.78
N TRP A 23 5.32 27.34 -6.32
CA TRP A 23 4.87 26.84 -7.62
C TRP A 23 4.60 25.33 -7.61
N GLY A 24 3.49 24.91 -8.20
CA GLY A 24 3.22 23.55 -8.60
C GLY A 24 3.38 23.39 -10.10
N LEU A 25 4.58 23.04 -10.57
CA LEU A 25 5.01 23.09 -11.95
C LEU A 25 4.91 24.53 -12.49
N SER A 26 3.87 24.92 -13.19
CA SER A 26 3.61 26.27 -13.73
C SER A 26 2.45 27.01 -13.06
N THR A 27 1.78 26.38 -12.09
CA THR A 27 0.66 26.96 -11.37
C THR A 27 1.15 27.61 -10.07
N PRO A 28 0.97 28.92 -9.86
CA PRO A 28 1.42 29.60 -8.65
C PRO A 28 0.60 29.15 -7.42
N SER A 29 1.19 29.24 -6.23
CA SER A 29 0.52 28.90 -4.97
C SER A 29 -0.78 29.67 -4.76
N SER A 30 -0.87 30.89 -5.23
CA SER A 30 -2.08 31.74 -5.14
C SER A 30 -3.30 31.17 -5.89
N GLU A 31 -3.09 30.28 -6.86
CA GLU A 31 -4.15 29.55 -7.56
C GLU A 31 -4.44 28.16 -6.95
N GLN A 32 -3.64 27.74 -5.96
CA GLN A 32 -3.78 26.42 -5.34
C GLN A 32 -4.38 26.48 -3.94
N PHE A 33 -4.17 27.56 -3.19
CA PHE A 33 -4.73 27.76 -1.85
C PHE A 33 -4.77 29.24 -1.46
N VAL A 34 -5.78 29.60 -0.67
CA VAL A 34 -6.13 31.00 -0.38
C VAL A 34 -5.10 31.71 0.51
N HIS A 35 -4.47 31.00 1.44
CA HIS A 35 -3.70 31.63 2.52
C HIS A 35 -2.23 31.95 2.21
N GLY A 36 -1.72 31.56 1.05
CA GLY A 36 -0.33 31.83 0.63
C GLY A 36 0.78 31.20 1.48
N SER A 37 0.44 30.61 2.64
CA SER A 37 1.37 29.94 3.54
C SER A 37 0.79 28.63 4.08
N PHE A 38 1.61 27.59 4.15
CA PHE A 38 1.23 26.29 4.72
C PHE A 38 1.13 26.33 6.25
N VAL A 39 1.77 27.31 6.93
CA VAL A 39 1.66 27.48 8.39
C VAL A 39 0.21 27.52 8.85
N ASN A 40 -0.67 28.16 8.06
CA ASN A 40 -2.10 28.27 8.39
C ASN A 40 -2.84 26.93 8.38
N LYS A 41 -2.27 25.87 7.81
CA LYS A 41 -2.85 24.52 7.81
C LYS A 41 -2.58 23.77 9.13
N GLY A 42 -1.50 24.07 9.83
CA GLY A 42 -1.16 23.44 11.11
C GLY A 42 -2.27 23.55 12.15
N PRO A 43 -2.73 24.75 12.51
CA PRO A 43 -3.79 24.94 13.50
C PRO A 43 -5.10 24.23 13.15
N ALA A 44 -5.43 24.06 11.85
CA ALA A 44 -6.64 23.35 11.42
C ALA A 44 -6.61 21.86 11.82
N TYR A 45 -5.43 21.29 12.03
CA TYR A 45 -5.25 19.92 12.53
C TYR A 45 -4.80 19.87 13.99
N GLY A 46 -4.80 21.01 14.71
CA GLY A 46 -4.30 21.08 16.09
C GLY A 46 -2.79 20.94 16.20
N MET A 47 -2.03 21.26 15.13
CA MET A 47 -0.58 21.17 15.08
C MET A 47 0.08 22.52 15.27
N GLU A 48 1.22 22.53 15.98
CA GLU A 48 2.15 23.64 15.97
C GLU A 48 2.75 23.82 14.58
N ALA A 49 2.92 25.07 14.12
CA ALA A 49 3.45 25.34 12.79
C ALA A 49 4.35 26.60 12.79
N HIS A 50 5.43 26.53 12.03
CA HIS A 50 6.44 27.58 11.89
C HIS A 50 6.77 27.83 10.43
N SER A 51 7.26 29.04 10.13
CA SER A 51 7.85 29.38 8.86
C SER A 51 9.26 29.91 9.04
N VAL A 52 10.14 29.61 8.10
CA VAL A 52 11.53 30.07 8.06
C VAL A 52 11.92 30.44 6.64
N ASP A 53 12.88 31.34 6.48
CA ASP A 53 13.54 31.57 5.20
C ASP A 53 14.32 30.29 4.81
N GLY A 54 13.78 29.54 3.84
CA GLY A 54 14.35 28.26 3.36
C GLY A 54 15.69 28.42 2.65
N ASN A 55 16.07 29.65 2.26
CA ASN A 55 17.35 29.96 1.65
C ASN A 55 18.40 30.41 2.68
N ASP A 56 18.07 30.46 3.96
CA ASP A 56 19.02 30.66 5.05
C ASP A 56 19.31 29.32 5.76
N LEU A 57 20.40 28.66 5.33
CA LEU A 57 20.76 27.34 5.84
C LEU A 57 20.99 27.34 7.38
N ILE A 58 21.52 28.43 7.94
CA ILE A 58 21.79 28.55 9.39
C ILE A 58 20.46 28.66 10.13
N ALA A 59 19.56 29.50 9.67
CA ALA A 59 18.22 29.65 10.27
C ALA A 59 17.42 28.33 10.18
N VAL A 60 17.44 27.63 9.03
CA VAL A 60 16.78 26.33 8.86
C VAL A 60 17.37 25.28 9.82
N ARG A 61 18.71 25.19 9.92
CA ARG A 61 19.38 24.28 10.85
C ARG A 61 18.97 24.53 12.30
N ASP A 62 18.98 25.79 12.70
CA ASP A 62 18.75 26.16 14.10
C ASP A 62 17.29 25.92 14.52
N ILE A 63 16.32 26.30 13.68
CA ILE A 63 14.91 25.99 13.94
C ILE A 63 14.64 24.48 13.90
N ALA A 64 15.20 23.75 12.94
CA ALA A 64 15.02 22.29 12.86
C ALA A 64 15.59 21.59 14.11
N LYS A 65 16.77 22.04 14.60
CA LYS A 65 17.36 21.54 15.83
C LYS A 65 16.48 21.83 17.06
N GLN A 66 15.94 23.03 17.17
CA GLN A 66 15.04 23.41 18.26
C GLN A 66 13.76 22.58 18.24
N LEU A 67 13.10 22.48 17.07
CA LEU A 67 11.82 21.75 16.94
C LEU A 67 12.00 20.26 17.16
N THR A 68 13.06 19.65 16.62
CA THR A 68 13.33 18.22 16.85
C THR A 68 13.66 17.90 18.30
N ALA A 69 14.36 18.79 19.02
CA ALA A 69 14.58 18.63 20.47
C ALA A 69 13.24 18.68 21.21
N SER A 70 12.40 19.68 20.91
CA SER A 70 11.06 19.82 21.52
C SER A 70 10.15 18.61 21.25
N ILE A 71 10.19 18.05 20.03
CA ILE A 71 9.42 16.83 19.68
C ILE A 71 9.91 15.62 20.49
N ARG A 72 11.21 15.50 20.77
CA ARG A 72 11.75 14.40 21.59
C ARG A 72 11.33 14.49 23.05
N GLU A 73 11.24 15.71 23.59
CA GLU A 73 10.77 15.95 24.96
C GLU A 73 9.26 15.79 25.10
N ASN A 74 8.50 16.28 24.12
CA ASN A 74 7.05 16.20 24.10
C ASN A 74 6.58 15.71 22.72
N PRO A 75 6.36 14.40 22.55
CA PRO A 75 5.99 13.79 21.26
C PRO A 75 4.71 14.40 20.67
N ARG A 76 4.83 15.08 19.54
CA ARG A 76 3.75 15.66 18.75
C ARG A 76 4.22 15.99 17.34
N PRO A 77 3.33 16.08 16.36
CA PRO A 77 3.71 16.55 15.03
C PRO A 77 3.85 18.09 15.00
N ILE A 78 4.86 18.55 14.27
CA ILE A 78 5.06 19.98 14.00
C ILE A 78 5.20 20.18 12.49
N LEU A 79 4.59 21.25 11.96
CA LEU A 79 4.73 21.68 10.56
C LEU A 79 5.79 22.79 10.48
N LEU A 80 6.80 22.61 9.64
CA LEU A 80 7.79 23.63 9.31
C LEU A 80 7.70 23.98 7.83
N GLU A 81 7.35 25.21 7.53
CA GLU A 81 7.40 25.76 6.17
C GLU A 81 8.74 26.45 5.93
N CYS A 82 9.49 25.97 4.94
CA CYS A 82 10.69 26.60 4.43
C CYS A 82 10.35 27.36 3.15
N MET A 83 10.32 28.70 3.25
CA MET A 83 10.05 29.55 2.09
C MET A 83 11.26 29.59 1.17
N THR A 84 11.08 29.15 -0.05
CA THR A 84 12.16 29.06 -1.04
C THR A 84 11.66 29.36 -2.45
N TYR A 85 12.50 29.16 -3.44
CA TYR A 85 12.14 29.33 -4.85
C TYR A 85 12.95 28.38 -5.73
N ARG A 86 12.31 27.85 -6.77
CA ARG A 86 12.99 27.05 -7.79
C ARG A 86 13.42 27.95 -8.94
N VAL A 87 14.71 28.30 -9.02
CA VAL A 87 15.27 29.20 -10.06
C VAL A 87 15.36 28.54 -11.44
N ARG A 88 15.21 27.22 -11.53
CA ARG A 88 15.13 26.47 -12.80
C ARG A 88 13.71 26.04 -13.11
N GLY A 89 13.47 25.51 -14.30
CA GLY A 89 12.23 24.86 -14.65
C GLY A 89 11.95 23.63 -13.77
N HIS A 90 10.71 23.17 -13.78
CA HIS A 90 10.32 21.93 -13.07
C HIS A 90 11.17 20.72 -13.50
N GLU A 91 11.47 20.66 -14.78
CA GLU A 91 12.42 19.78 -15.42
C GLU A 91 13.16 20.58 -16.50
N GLU A 92 14.29 20.09 -17.00
CA GLU A 92 15.08 20.82 -18.00
C GLU A 92 14.29 21.15 -19.28
N ALA A 93 13.36 20.27 -19.69
CA ALA A 93 12.53 20.48 -20.87
C ALA A 93 11.40 21.53 -20.66
N SER A 94 11.00 21.82 -19.42
CA SER A 94 9.87 22.73 -19.13
C SER A 94 10.20 24.19 -19.36
N GLY A 95 11.47 24.59 -19.22
CA GLY A 95 11.89 25.98 -19.23
C GLY A 95 11.27 26.80 -18.07
N THR A 96 11.36 28.12 -18.16
CA THR A 96 10.96 29.07 -17.08
C THR A 96 10.06 30.19 -17.54
N LYS A 97 9.47 30.09 -18.74
CA LYS A 97 8.67 31.16 -19.36
C LYS A 97 7.40 31.55 -18.59
N TYR A 98 6.94 30.68 -17.67
CA TYR A 98 5.77 30.95 -16.85
C TYR A 98 6.07 31.74 -15.57
N TYR A 99 7.34 31.98 -15.26
CA TYR A 99 7.71 32.83 -14.13
C TYR A 99 7.55 34.30 -14.48
N PRO A 100 7.11 35.16 -13.54
CA PRO A 100 7.12 36.59 -13.73
C PRO A 100 8.52 37.11 -14.03
N GLU A 101 8.59 38.15 -14.86
CA GLU A 101 9.84 38.82 -15.23
C GLU A 101 10.59 39.31 -13.98
N GLY A 102 11.90 39.13 -13.92
CA GLY A 102 12.77 39.52 -12.81
C GLY A 102 12.67 38.63 -11.54
N MET A 103 11.74 37.67 -11.51
CA MET A 103 11.56 36.83 -10.31
C MET A 103 12.78 35.91 -10.07
N ILE A 104 13.32 35.34 -11.14
CA ILE A 104 14.51 34.47 -11.05
C ILE A 104 15.71 35.25 -10.53
N ASP A 105 15.91 36.48 -11.04
CA ASP A 105 17.03 37.32 -10.62
C ASP A 105 16.94 37.68 -9.14
N THR A 106 15.72 38.08 -8.69
CA THR A 106 15.44 38.42 -7.29
C THR A 106 15.74 37.25 -6.35
N TRP A 107 15.41 35.99 -6.75
CA TRP A 107 15.67 34.82 -5.93
C TRP A 107 17.09 34.28 -6.07
N SER A 108 17.75 34.50 -7.20
CA SER A 108 19.16 34.16 -7.40
C SER A 108 20.08 34.96 -6.47
N GLU A 109 19.75 36.22 -6.16
CA GLU A 109 20.46 37.02 -5.15
C GLU A 109 20.38 36.41 -3.73
N LYS A 110 19.35 35.58 -3.49
CA LYS A 110 19.12 34.85 -2.23
C LYS A 110 19.54 33.39 -2.31
N ASP A 111 20.40 33.01 -3.26
CA ASP A 111 20.88 31.66 -3.40
C ASP A 111 21.48 31.16 -2.07
N PRO A 112 21.04 29.98 -1.56
CA PRO A 112 21.48 29.48 -0.24
C PRO A 112 22.98 29.17 -0.20
N LEU A 113 23.59 28.78 -1.33
CA LEU A 113 25.04 28.54 -1.37
C LEU A 113 25.83 29.82 -1.31
N LEU A 114 25.41 30.88 -2.03
CA LEU A 114 26.05 32.19 -1.96
C LEU A 114 25.98 32.78 -0.53
N ARG A 115 24.82 32.70 0.09
CA ARG A 115 24.61 33.18 1.47
C ARG A 115 25.44 32.41 2.48
N LEU A 116 25.51 31.07 2.33
CA LEU A 116 26.36 30.26 3.21
C LEU A 116 27.85 30.59 3.04
N ARG A 117 28.33 30.74 1.79
CA ARG A 117 29.71 31.12 1.51
C ARG A 117 30.08 32.44 2.16
N GLN A 118 29.20 33.44 2.07
CA GLN A 118 29.39 34.71 2.73
C GLN A 118 29.46 34.55 4.25
N SER A 119 28.50 33.86 4.87
CA SER A 119 28.46 33.64 6.32
C SER A 119 29.71 32.90 6.85
N LEU A 120 30.19 31.88 6.11
CA LEU A 120 31.39 31.13 6.50
C LEU A 120 32.66 31.98 6.41
N ASN A 121 32.74 32.85 5.39
CA ASN A 121 33.87 33.76 5.23
C ASN A 121 33.87 34.85 6.31
N GLU A 122 32.73 35.49 6.58
CA GLU A 122 32.56 36.51 7.63
C GLU A 122 32.88 35.94 9.03
N ALA A 123 32.51 34.69 9.28
CA ALA A 123 32.84 33.96 10.50
C ALA A 123 34.31 33.48 10.58
N ASN A 124 35.11 33.70 9.54
CA ASN A 124 36.47 33.18 9.40
C ASN A 124 36.61 31.66 9.54
N LEU A 125 35.57 30.92 9.13
CA LEU A 125 35.55 29.46 9.17
C LEU A 125 36.11 28.84 7.89
N LEU A 126 35.88 29.47 6.71
CA LEU A 126 36.43 29.06 5.43
C LEU A 126 36.83 30.30 4.62
N THR A 127 37.98 30.23 3.96
CA THR A 127 38.42 31.26 3.00
C THR A 127 37.73 31.04 1.65
N HIS A 128 37.71 32.06 0.81
CA HIS A 128 37.21 31.93 -0.57
C HIS A 128 37.97 30.86 -1.35
N ASP A 129 39.32 30.84 -1.25
CA ASP A 129 40.15 29.85 -1.94
C ASP A 129 39.81 28.41 -1.52
N ALA A 130 39.55 28.20 -0.22
CA ALA A 130 39.14 26.87 0.27
C ALA A 130 37.75 26.44 -0.26
N MET A 131 36.79 27.38 -0.36
CA MET A 131 35.47 27.12 -0.92
C MET A 131 35.52 26.86 -2.43
N ASP A 132 36.36 27.60 -3.15
CA ASP A 132 36.61 27.39 -4.59
C ASP A 132 37.27 26.04 -4.86
N ALA A 133 38.19 25.63 -4.00
CA ALA A 133 38.82 24.30 -4.10
C ALA A 133 37.81 23.16 -3.90
N ILE A 134 36.83 23.34 -3.00
CA ILE A 134 35.71 22.39 -2.81
C ILE A 134 34.85 22.29 -4.07
N ASP A 135 34.43 23.44 -4.64
CA ASP A 135 33.65 23.47 -5.87
C ASP A 135 34.38 22.81 -7.04
N GLN A 136 35.65 23.08 -7.19
CA GLN A 136 36.47 22.47 -8.23
C GLN A 136 36.64 20.96 -8.05
N SER A 137 36.80 20.49 -6.82
CA SER A 137 36.85 19.05 -6.51
C SER A 137 35.54 18.35 -6.90
N HIS A 138 34.38 18.93 -6.57
CA HIS A 138 33.09 18.39 -6.97
C HIS A 138 32.87 18.42 -8.48
N ALA A 139 33.28 19.51 -9.17
CA ALA A 139 33.18 19.58 -10.63
C ALA A 139 33.98 18.47 -11.31
N VAL A 140 35.20 18.20 -10.84
CA VAL A 140 36.07 17.11 -11.36
C VAL A 140 35.39 15.75 -11.12
N GLN A 141 34.86 15.52 -9.92
CA GLN A 141 34.16 14.25 -9.61
C GLN A 141 32.95 14.04 -10.50
N VAL A 142 32.08 15.06 -10.67
CA VAL A 142 30.88 14.99 -11.53
C VAL A 142 31.26 14.66 -12.98
N LEU A 143 32.35 15.26 -13.51
CA LEU A 143 32.83 14.94 -14.87
C LEU A 143 33.32 13.50 -14.98
N ALA A 144 34.03 13.00 -13.98
CA ALA A 144 34.50 11.61 -13.96
C ALA A 144 33.31 10.61 -13.89
N ASP A 145 32.32 10.89 -13.05
CA ASP A 145 31.12 10.08 -12.94
C ASP A 145 30.30 10.08 -14.24
N LEU A 146 30.21 11.24 -14.90
CA LEU A 146 29.57 11.36 -16.21
C LEU A 146 30.28 10.53 -17.28
N GLU A 147 31.62 10.60 -17.35
CA GLU A 147 32.41 9.79 -18.28
C GLU A 147 32.21 8.30 -18.03
N GLN A 148 32.25 7.88 -16.76
CA GLN A 148 31.97 6.51 -16.37
C GLN A 148 30.56 6.07 -16.81
N ALA A 149 29.55 6.90 -16.59
CA ALA A 149 28.15 6.61 -17.00
C ALA A 149 28.03 6.46 -18.53
N LEU A 150 28.65 7.38 -19.30
CA LEU A 150 28.61 7.39 -20.77
C LEU A 150 29.36 6.20 -21.40
N THR A 151 30.41 5.72 -20.73
CA THR A 151 31.20 4.56 -21.19
C THR A 151 30.68 3.22 -20.70
N SER A 152 29.75 3.22 -19.74
CA SER A 152 29.14 2.00 -19.22
C SER A 152 28.33 1.28 -20.28
N LYS A 153 28.32 -0.05 -20.22
CA LYS A 153 27.43 -0.85 -21.09
C LYS A 153 25.96 -0.55 -20.78
N ARG A 154 25.18 -0.33 -21.83
CA ARG A 154 23.73 -0.19 -21.67
C ARG A 154 23.13 -1.50 -21.14
N PRO A 155 22.23 -1.47 -20.17
CA PRO A 155 21.50 -2.65 -19.74
C PRO A 155 20.80 -3.30 -20.94
N VAL A 156 20.84 -4.62 -20.99
CA VAL A 156 20.09 -5.40 -21.99
C VAL A 156 18.80 -5.85 -21.32
N TYR A 157 17.67 -5.46 -21.91
CA TYR A 157 16.37 -5.89 -21.43
C TYR A 157 16.20 -7.41 -21.56
N GLN A 158 15.76 -8.06 -20.47
CA GLN A 158 15.43 -9.47 -20.40
C GLN A 158 14.08 -9.64 -19.72
N VAL A 159 13.13 -10.26 -20.43
CA VAL A 159 11.75 -10.41 -19.94
C VAL A 159 11.71 -11.19 -18.62
N GLU A 160 12.52 -12.22 -18.50
CA GLU A 160 12.59 -13.08 -17.31
C GLU A 160 13.07 -12.33 -16.06
N GLU A 161 14.00 -11.41 -16.23
CA GLU A 161 14.48 -10.54 -15.15
C GLU A 161 13.41 -9.54 -14.72
N GLU A 162 12.77 -8.88 -15.69
CA GLU A 162 11.70 -7.93 -15.41
C GLU A 162 10.51 -8.58 -14.68
N LEU A 163 10.12 -9.79 -15.09
CA LEU A 163 9.03 -10.51 -14.43
C LEU A 163 9.41 -10.98 -13.02
N ARG A 164 10.66 -11.42 -12.82
CA ARG A 164 11.15 -11.80 -11.50
C ARG A 164 11.19 -10.62 -10.55
N ASP A 165 11.61 -9.46 -11.02
CA ASP A 165 11.79 -8.26 -10.21
C ASP A 165 10.45 -7.59 -9.81
N LEU A 166 9.30 -8.07 -10.33
CA LEU A 166 7.98 -7.59 -9.91
C LEU A 166 7.65 -7.92 -8.45
N PHE A 167 8.19 -9.04 -7.93
CA PHE A 167 7.88 -9.53 -6.59
C PHE A 167 9.16 -9.80 -5.80
N ALA A 168 9.10 -9.48 -4.51
CA ALA A 168 10.13 -9.88 -3.57
C ALA A 168 10.19 -11.41 -3.46
N GLU A 169 11.39 -11.95 -3.33
CA GLU A 169 11.62 -13.36 -3.11
C GLU A 169 11.06 -13.78 -1.74
N GLU A 170 10.30 -14.87 -1.72
CA GLU A 170 9.62 -15.37 -0.52
C GLU A 170 10.22 -16.68 -0.07
N GLU A 171 10.27 -16.90 1.24
CA GLU A 171 10.64 -18.20 1.79
C GLU A 171 9.54 -19.22 1.48
N PRO A 172 9.90 -20.46 1.10
CA PRO A 172 8.92 -21.51 0.88
C PRO A 172 8.09 -21.78 2.13
N LEU A 173 6.77 -21.80 1.99
CA LEU A 173 5.85 -22.21 3.05
C LEU A 173 5.66 -23.74 3.04
N ASP A 174 5.46 -24.31 4.21
CA ASP A 174 5.01 -25.68 4.32
C ASP A 174 3.52 -25.76 3.99
N LEU A 175 3.22 -26.19 2.77
CA LEU A 175 1.86 -26.34 2.25
C LEU A 175 1.23 -27.69 2.59
N SER A 176 1.87 -28.51 3.43
CA SER A 176 1.29 -29.77 3.87
C SER A 176 0.02 -29.54 4.71
N SER A 177 -1.00 -30.34 4.47
CA SER A 177 -2.19 -30.33 5.33
C SER A 177 -1.79 -30.72 6.76
N PRO A 178 -2.34 -30.04 7.79
CA PRO A 178 -2.05 -30.42 9.16
C PRO A 178 -2.47 -31.88 9.41
N GLU A 179 -1.50 -32.74 9.78
CA GLU A 179 -1.80 -34.12 10.11
C GLU A 179 -2.41 -34.21 11.51
N GLY A 180 -3.60 -34.85 11.65
CA GLY A 180 -4.18 -35.29 12.92
C GLY A 180 -4.62 -34.17 13.88
N GLY A 181 -4.81 -32.94 13.40
CA GLY A 181 -5.36 -31.83 14.21
C GLY A 181 -6.87 -31.95 14.43
N GLU A 182 -7.37 -31.42 15.55
CA GLU A 182 -8.81 -31.25 15.74
C GLU A 182 -9.37 -30.27 14.69
N GLU A 183 -10.46 -30.69 14.05
CA GLU A 183 -11.22 -29.86 13.13
C GLU A 183 -12.54 -29.47 13.78
N ARG A 184 -12.95 -28.25 13.57
CA ARG A 184 -14.26 -27.75 14.05
C ARG A 184 -14.97 -26.95 12.98
N PRO A 185 -16.32 -26.93 13.04
CA PRO A 185 -17.09 -26.15 12.09
C PRO A 185 -16.91 -24.65 12.39
N LEU A 186 -16.36 -23.91 11.44
CA LEU A 186 -16.22 -22.46 11.49
C LEU A 186 -16.96 -21.81 10.33
N ARG A 187 -17.60 -20.67 10.60
CA ARG A 187 -18.03 -19.76 9.54
C ARG A 187 -16.83 -19.02 8.97
N MET A 188 -16.96 -18.47 7.79
CA MET A 188 -15.84 -17.77 7.11
C MET A 188 -15.28 -16.63 7.98
N ILE A 189 -16.13 -15.83 8.63
CA ILE A 189 -15.69 -14.74 9.49
C ILE A 189 -14.93 -15.24 10.73
N ASP A 190 -15.34 -16.38 11.29
CA ASP A 190 -14.68 -16.99 12.46
C ASP A 190 -13.30 -17.56 12.06
N ALA A 191 -13.19 -18.13 10.86
CA ALA A 191 -11.93 -18.63 10.30
C ALA A 191 -10.94 -17.48 10.01
N ILE A 192 -11.42 -16.35 9.51
CA ILE A 192 -10.64 -15.12 9.33
C ILE A 192 -10.16 -14.58 10.68
N HIS A 193 -11.07 -14.48 11.66
CA HIS A 193 -10.73 -14.06 13.02
C HIS A 193 -9.61 -14.93 13.61
N GLU A 194 -9.73 -16.25 13.48
CA GLU A 194 -8.74 -17.19 13.99
C GLU A 194 -7.38 -17.04 13.27
N ALA A 195 -7.38 -16.91 11.96
CA ALA A 195 -6.15 -16.68 11.18
C ALA A 195 -5.43 -15.39 11.60
N LEU A 196 -6.17 -14.32 11.83
CA LEU A 196 -5.62 -13.05 12.31
C LEU A 196 -5.04 -13.20 13.72
N GLY A 197 -5.75 -13.86 14.64
CA GLY A 197 -5.26 -14.13 15.99
C GLY A 197 -3.95 -14.95 15.98
N GLN A 198 -3.92 -16.03 15.21
CA GLN A 198 -2.72 -16.86 15.02
C GLN A 198 -1.56 -16.06 14.40
N GLY A 199 -1.86 -15.17 13.44
CA GLY A 199 -0.89 -14.25 12.87
C GLY A 199 -0.33 -13.26 13.91
N MET A 200 -1.19 -12.69 14.77
CA MET A 200 -0.80 -11.78 15.85
C MET A 200 0.08 -12.45 16.89
N ASP A 201 -0.16 -13.74 17.19
CA ASP A 201 0.64 -14.52 18.11
C ASP A 201 2.02 -14.87 17.53
N ARG A 202 2.06 -15.21 16.26
CA ARG A 202 3.28 -15.59 15.53
C ARG A 202 4.18 -14.38 15.25
N HIS A 203 3.62 -13.26 14.83
CA HIS A 203 4.35 -12.05 14.47
C HIS A 203 4.16 -10.93 15.48
N LYS A 204 5.15 -10.74 16.35
CA LYS A 204 5.10 -9.66 17.37
C LYS A 204 5.15 -8.25 16.77
N ASN A 205 5.65 -8.11 15.54
CA ASN A 205 5.70 -6.89 14.74
C ASN A 205 4.49 -6.71 13.79
N LEU A 206 3.47 -7.58 13.85
CA LEU A 206 2.24 -7.41 13.07
C LEU A 206 1.35 -6.33 13.71
N VAL A 207 0.95 -5.34 12.90
CA VAL A 207 0.04 -4.25 13.28
C VAL A 207 -1.22 -4.33 12.43
N LEU A 208 -2.37 -4.35 13.08
CA LEU A 208 -3.69 -4.27 12.45
C LEU A 208 -4.20 -2.84 12.51
N MET A 209 -4.65 -2.27 11.38
CA MET A 209 -5.18 -0.91 11.30
C MET A 209 -6.43 -0.86 10.43
N GLY A 210 -7.33 0.04 10.78
CA GLY A 210 -8.54 0.30 10.02
C GLY A 210 -9.54 1.10 10.83
N GLN A 211 -10.68 1.40 10.24
CA GLN A 211 -11.77 2.09 10.92
C GLN A 211 -12.52 1.08 11.78
N ASP A 212 -12.79 1.43 13.04
CA ASP A 212 -13.59 0.66 14.00
C ASP A 212 -13.07 -0.73 14.37
N ILE A 213 -11.82 -1.09 13.99
CA ILE A 213 -11.29 -2.46 14.20
C ILE A 213 -10.80 -2.73 15.63
N ALA A 214 -10.57 -1.69 16.45
CA ALA A 214 -10.05 -1.86 17.81
C ALA A 214 -11.17 -2.34 18.77
N ASP A 215 -11.70 -1.47 19.61
CA ASP A 215 -12.63 -1.85 20.68
C ASP A 215 -13.99 -2.36 20.15
N TYR A 216 -14.43 -1.88 18.98
CA TYR A 216 -15.64 -2.36 18.33
C TYR A 216 -15.46 -3.71 17.61
N GLY A 217 -14.24 -4.06 17.23
CA GLY A 217 -13.89 -5.33 16.59
C GLY A 217 -14.22 -5.40 15.09
N GLY A 218 -14.35 -4.25 14.42
CA GLY A 218 -14.72 -4.14 13.01
C GLY A 218 -16.22 -4.30 12.75
N VAL A 219 -16.67 -3.83 11.59
CA VAL A 219 -18.09 -3.89 11.17
C VAL A 219 -18.60 -5.34 11.12
N PHE A 220 -17.75 -6.27 10.70
CA PHE A 220 -18.08 -7.69 10.57
C PHE A 220 -17.55 -8.55 11.73
N LYS A 221 -16.91 -7.93 12.75
CA LYS A 221 -16.36 -8.61 13.94
C LYS A 221 -15.15 -9.50 13.66
N ALA A 222 -14.37 -9.19 12.64
CA ALA A 222 -13.16 -9.93 12.31
C ALA A 222 -12.04 -9.75 13.35
N THR A 223 -12.02 -8.64 14.10
CA THR A 223 -11.00 -8.30 15.09
C THR A 223 -11.57 -8.15 16.51
N ASP A 224 -12.73 -8.74 16.77
CA ASP A 224 -13.39 -8.63 18.07
C ASP A 224 -12.52 -9.16 19.21
N GLY A 225 -12.38 -8.40 20.30
CA GLY A 225 -11.50 -8.73 21.44
C GLY A 225 -10.00 -8.50 21.25
N PHE A 226 -9.52 -8.23 20.04
CA PHE A 226 -8.07 -8.12 19.76
C PHE A 226 -7.40 -6.92 20.44
N SER A 227 -8.10 -5.78 20.56
CA SER A 227 -7.53 -4.62 21.24
C SER A 227 -7.28 -4.89 22.74
N ALA A 228 -8.12 -5.71 23.37
CA ALA A 228 -7.93 -6.14 24.74
C ALA A 228 -6.77 -7.14 24.89
N THR A 229 -6.61 -8.05 23.91
CA THR A 229 -5.57 -9.10 23.95
C THR A 229 -4.18 -8.55 23.57
N TYR A 230 -4.10 -7.78 22.49
CA TYR A 230 -2.83 -7.36 21.88
C TYR A 230 -2.47 -5.88 22.11
N GLY A 231 -3.41 -5.13 22.68
CA GLY A 231 -3.25 -3.70 22.95
C GLY A 231 -3.45 -2.78 21.73
N LYS A 232 -3.82 -1.52 22.02
CA LYS A 232 -4.10 -0.50 21.00
C LYS A 232 -2.86 -0.06 20.20
N GLY A 233 -1.66 -0.41 20.64
CA GLY A 233 -0.43 -0.22 19.86
C GLY A 233 -0.36 -1.11 18.63
N ARG A 234 -0.93 -2.31 18.72
CA ARG A 234 -0.94 -3.30 17.62
C ARG A 234 -2.30 -3.44 16.94
N VAL A 235 -3.40 -3.03 17.55
CA VAL A 235 -4.75 -3.05 16.97
C VAL A 235 -5.32 -1.65 17.06
N ARG A 236 -5.25 -0.91 15.95
CA ARG A 236 -5.44 0.53 15.96
C ARG A 236 -6.63 0.97 15.12
N ASN A 237 -7.52 1.76 15.74
CA ASN A 237 -8.43 2.56 14.96
C ASN A 237 -7.69 3.67 14.25
N THR A 238 -8.13 3.96 13.03
CA THR A 238 -7.69 5.13 12.25
C THR A 238 -8.83 6.15 12.18
N PRO A 239 -8.53 7.42 11.90
CA PRO A 239 -9.52 8.32 11.31
C PRO A 239 -10.08 7.74 10.01
N ILE A 240 -11.17 8.32 9.49
CA ILE A 240 -11.68 8.01 8.14
C ILE A 240 -10.70 8.62 7.13
N CYS A 241 -9.83 7.79 6.57
CA CYS A 241 -8.72 8.24 5.73
C CYS A 241 -8.05 7.05 5.01
N GLU A 242 -8.73 6.46 4.05
CA GLU A 242 -8.30 5.21 3.39
C GLU A 242 -6.93 5.33 2.73
N SER A 243 -6.61 6.48 2.14
CA SER A 243 -5.28 6.73 1.57
C SER A 243 -4.19 6.71 2.65
N ALA A 244 -4.42 7.34 3.80
CA ALA A 244 -3.46 7.34 4.91
C ALA A 244 -3.37 5.96 5.60
N ILE A 245 -4.45 5.18 5.66
CA ILE A 245 -4.42 3.79 6.17
C ILE A 245 -3.41 2.97 5.38
N VAL A 246 -3.56 2.92 4.06
CA VAL A 246 -2.66 2.16 3.19
C VAL A 246 -1.26 2.77 3.19
N GLY A 247 -1.14 4.10 3.09
CA GLY A 247 0.17 4.78 3.12
C GLY A 247 0.95 4.53 4.41
N THR A 248 0.27 4.49 5.56
CA THR A 248 0.88 4.15 6.85
C THR A 248 1.34 2.69 6.88
N ALA A 249 0.55 1.76 6.32
CA ALA A 249 0.94 0.35 6.21
C ALA A 249 2.20 0.17 5.35
N VAL A 250 2.28 0.85 4.20
CA VAL A 250 3.49 0.90 3.37
C VAL A 250 4.68 1.41 4.19
N GLY A 251 4.52 2.53 4.89
CA GLY A 251 5.58 3.10 5.72
C GLY A 251 6.02 2.18 6.87
N LEU A 252 5.10 1.52 7.55
CA LEU A 252 5.41 0.54 8.58
C LEU A 252 6.14 -0.68 8.00
N SER A 253 5.72 -1.16 6.84
CA SER A 253 6.39 -2.27 6.15
C SER A 253 7.84 -1.92 5.79
N THR A 254 8.11 -0.72 5.28
CA THR A 254 9.49 -0.27 5.01
C THR A 254 10.33 -0.11 6.29
N ALA A 255 9.69 0.03 7.45
CA ALA A 255 10.33 0.03 8.76
C ALA A 255 10.46 -1.37 9.40
N GLY A 256 10.13 -2.44 8.68
CA GLY A 256 10.29 -3.84 9.12
C GLY A 256 9.10 -4.39 9.91
N PHE A 257 7.96 -3.73 9.89
CA PHE A 257 6.72 -4.27 10.45
C PHE A 257 5.94 -5.06 9.40
N LYS A 258 5.17 -6.04 9.84
CA LYS A 258 4.09 -6.61 9.05
C LYS A 258 2.81 -5.84 9.30
N THR A 259 1.99 -5.66 8.27
CA THR A 259 0.75 -4.90 8.42
C THR A 259 -0.43 -5.63 7.82
N MET A 260 -1.56 -5.56 8.51
CA MET A 260 -2.87 -5.86 7.95
C MET A 260 -3.75 -4.63 8.10
N VAL A 261 -4.32 -4.16 7.00
CA VAL A 261 -5.29 -3.07 7.00
C VAL A 261 -6.64 -3.56 6.49
N GLU A 262 -7.71 -3.02 7.08
CA GLU A 262 -9.08 -3.31 6.68
C GLU A 262 -9.70 -2.09 6.02
N MET A 263 -10.18 -2.24 4.78
CA MET A 263 -11.20 -1.38 4.22
C MET A 263 -12.55 -1.89 4.75
N GLN A 264 -13.39 -1.04 5.32
CA GLN A 264 -14.70 -1.48 5.82
C GLN A 264 -15.54 -2.14 4.72
N PHE A 265 -15.43 -1.60 3.52
CA PHE A 265 -15.97 -2.16 2.27
C PHE A 265 -14.97 -1.93 1.14
N SER A 266 -14.89 -2.85 0.20
CA SER A 266 -14.02 -2.70 -0.98
C SER A 266 -14.37 -1.47 -1.82
N ASP A 267 -15.61 -1.00 -1.72
CA ASP A 267 -16.11 0.20 -2.39
C ASP A 267 -15.29 1.46 -2.07
N PHE A 268 -14.74 1.56 -0.84
CA PHE A 268 -13.97 2.73 -0.38
C PHE A 268 -12.50 2.70 -0.77
N VAL A 269 -12.03 1.60 -1.35
CA VAL A 269 -10.63 1.46 -1.76
C VAL A 269 -10.20 2.46 -2.82
N THR A 270 -11.15 3.10 -3.51
CA THR A 270 -10.88 4.14 -4.52
C THR A 270 -10.07 5.29 -3.96
N GLU A 271 -10.28 5.66 -2.69
CA GLU A 271 -9.51 6.72 -2.02
C GLU A 271 -8.03 6.32 -1.80
N ALA A 272 -7.73 5.03 -1.77
CA ALA A 272 -6.39 4.49 -1.56
C ALA A 272 -5.67 4.03 -2.86
N MET A 273 -6.28 4.20 -4.04
CA MET A 273 -5.74 3.69 -5.32
C MET A 273 -4.29 4.11 -5.57
N THR A 274 -3.93 5.36 -5.28
CA THR A 274 -2.56 5.85 -5.44
C THR A 274 -1.59 5.09 -4.54
N GLN A 275 -1.95 4.84 -3.30
CA GLN A 275 -1.09 4.15 -2.33
C GLN A 275 -0.92 2.67 -2.69
N ILE A 276 -1.96 2.03 -3.22
CA ILE A 276 -1.91 0.64 -3.66
C ILE A 276 -1.14 0.51 -4.98
N CYS A 277 -1.60 1.21 -6.04
CA CYS A 277 -1.11 0.98 -7.41
C CYS A 277 0.21 1.68 -7.71
N ASN A 278 0.49 2.85 -7.11
CA ASN A 278 1.68 3.63 -7.41
C ASN A 278 2.77 3.53 -6.33
N GLN A 279 2.43 3.12 -5.10
CA GLN A 279 3.40 2.93 -4.03
C GLN A 279 3.59 1.42 -3.74
N ALA A 280 2.63 0.75 -3.10
CA ALA A 280 2.79 -0.63 -2.66
C ALA A 280 3.22 -1.58 -3.80
N ALA A 281 2.54 -1.51 -4.94
CA ALA A 281 2.80 -2.38 -6.09
C ALA A 281 4.17 -2.18 -6.74
N LYS A 282 4.79 -1.00 -6.61
CA LYS A 282 5.99 -0.64 -7.38
C LYS A 282 7.24 -0.47 -6.53
N LEU A 283 7.14 -0.46 -5.20
CA LEU A 283 8.29 -0.24 -4.32
C LEU A 283 9.36 -1.30 -4.51
N HIS A 284 8.97 -2.58 -4.61
CA HIS A 284 9.96 -3.64 -4.84
C HIS A 284 10.62 -3.50 -6.20
N TYR A 285 9.86 -3.43 -7.27
CA TYR A 285 10.36 -3.27 -8.63
C TYR A 285 11.31 -2.07 -8.78
N ARG A 286 10.98 -0.94 -8.15
CA ARG A 286 11.75 0.31 -8.31
C ARG A 286 12.97 0.40 -7.41
N TRP A 287 12.91 -0.13 -6.19
CA TRP A 287 13.95 0.07 -5.16
C TRP A 287 14.33 -1.22 -4.40
N GLY A 288 13.79 -2.38 -4.75
CA GLY A 288 14.03 -3.62 -4.02
C GLY A 288 13.44 -3.64 -2.61
N GLN A 289 12.52 -2.72 -2.30
CA GLN A 289 11.92 -2.59 -0.97
C GLN A 289 10.68 -3.44 -0.84
N ASN A 290 10.68 -4.42 0.06
CA ASN A 290 9.53 -5.27 0.35
C ASN A 290 8.36 -4.46 0.94
N VAL A 291 7.14 -4.93 0.70
CA VAL A 291 5.91 -4.37 1.27
C VAL A 291 5.08 -5.51 1.88
N ASP A 292 5.39 -5.86 3.11
CA ASP A 292 4.75 -6.93 3.89
C ASP A 292 3.37 -6.46 4.37
N MET A 293 2.40 -6.43 3.48
CA MET A 293 1.09 -5.84 3.74
C MET A 293 -0.06 -6.69 3.20
N VAL A 294 -1.08 -6.89 4.03
CA VAL A 294 -2.37 -7.45 3.62
C VAL A 294 -3.44 -6.36 3.69
N ILE A 295 -4.21 -6.20 2.63
CA ILE A 295 -5.41 -5.34 2.62
C ILE A 295 -6.64 -6.24 2.55
N ARG A 296 -7.40 -6.33 3.65
CA ARG A 296 -8.67 -7.04 3.69
C ARG A 296 -9.79 -6.14 3.16
N MET A 297 -10.61 -6.69 2.29
CA MET A 297 -11.66 -5.96 1.59
C MET A 297 -12.97 -6.75 1.55
N PRO A 298 -13.90 -6.50 2.48
CA PRO A 298 -15.26 -7.00 2.35
C PRO A 298 -15.93 -6.49 1.07
N THR A 299 -16.36 -7.40 0.19
CA THR A 299 -16.79 -7.09 -1.19
C THR A 299 -18.11 -7.77 -1.55
N GLY A 300 -18.64 -7.47 -2.73
CA GLY A 300 -19.81 -8.12 -3.31
C GLY A 300 -21.15 -7.61 -2.80
N ALA A 301 -22.24 -8.06 -3.43
CA ALA A 301 -23.61 -7.67 -3.09
C ALA A 301 -24.17 -8.41 -1.86
N SER A 302 -25.46 -8.49 -1.75
CA SER A 302 -26.29 -9.29 -0.80
C SER A 302 -26.48 -8.77 0.63
N VAL A 303 -25.90 -7.63 1.00
CA VAL A 303 -26.23 -6.97 2.30
C VAL A 303 -27.32 -5.91 2.19
N ASN A 304 -27.88 -5.71 0.99
CA ASN A 304 -28.94 -4.74 0.66
C ASN A 304 -28.59 -3.28 1.04
N ALA A 305 -27.31 -2.92 0.99
CA ALA A 305 -26.81 -1.60 1.36
C ALA A 305 -26.71 -0.63 0.16
N GLY A 306 -27.21 -1.00 -1.01
CA GLY A 306 -27.23 -0.20 -2.23
C GLY A 306 -25.88 -0.13 -2.95
N PRO A 307 -25.76 0.68 -4.02
CA PRO A 307 -24.63 0.62 -4.96
C PRO A 307 -23.30 1.05 -4.39
N PHE A 308 -23.27 1.80 -3.29
CA PHE A 308 -22.03 2.29 -2.67
C PHE A 308 -21.42 1.35 -1.63
N HIS A 309 -22.03 0.17 -1.42
CA HIS A 309 -21.57 -0.84 -0.47
C HIS A 309 -21.68 -2.26 -1.03
N SER A 310 -21.83 -2.41 -2.35
CA SER A 310 -22.15 -3.68 -2.99
C SER A 310 -21.35 -3.96 -4.25
N GLN A 311 -20.28 -3.22 -4.46
CA GLN A 311 -19.44 -3.39 -5.65
C GLN A 311 -18.50 -4.59 -5.50
N SER A 312 -18.12 -5.16 -6.66
CA SER A 312 -17.03 -6.11 -6.82
C SER A 312 -15.87 -5.37 -7.49
N THR A 313 -14.81 -5.11 -6.71
CA THR A 313 -13.73 -4.20 -7.14
C THR A 313 -12.41 -4.91 -7.44
N GLU A 314 -12.37 -6.22 -7.29
CA GLU A 314 -11.17 -7.05 -7.43
C GLU A 314 -10.50 -6.91 -8.80
N ALA A 315 -11.28 -6.82 -9.88
CA ALA A 315 -10.79 -6.69 -11.25
C ALA A 315 -9.95 -5.43 -11.49
N TRP A 316 -10.12 -4.38 -10.68
CA TRP A 316 -9.31 -3.17 -10.80
C TRP A 316 -7.84 -3.42 -10.49
N PHE A 317 -7.55 -4.42 -9.66
CA PHE A 317 -6.22 -4.71 -9.14
C PHE A 317 -5.53 -5.87 -9.85
N THR A 318 -6.26 -6.76 -10.49
CA THR A 318 -5.69 -7.92 -11.20
C THR A 318 -4.78 -7.53 -12.37
N ARG A 319 -4.92 -6.32 -12.88
CA ARG A 319 -4.10 -5.75 -13.96
C ARG A 319 -2.88 -4.94 -13.47
N VAL A 320 -2.66 -4.84 -12.17
CA VAL A 320 -1.57 -4.04 -11.58
C VAL A 320 -0.42 -4.96 -11.23
N PRO A 321 0.71 -4.94 -11.98
CA PRO A 321 1.88 -5.74 -11.64
C PRO A 321 2.42 -5.42 -10.24
N GLY A 322 2.90 -6.43 -9.52
CA GLY A 322 3.43 -6.30 -8.17
C GLY A 322 2.40 -6.46 -7.05
N LEU A 323 1.12 -6.72 -7.39
CA LEU A 323 0.08 -7.06 -6.42
C LEU A 323 -0.29 -8.55 -6.51
N LYS A 324 -0.52 -9.17 -5.36
CA LYS A 324 -1.23 -10.45 -5.27
C LYS A 324 -2.69 -10.18 -4.91
N VAL A 325 -3.62 -10.86 -5.58
CA VAL A 325 -5.06 -10.71 -5.35
C VAL A 325 -5.67 -12.08 -5.12
N VAL A 326 -6.26 -12.29 -3.95
CA VAL A 326 -6.87 -13.56 -3.57
C VAL A 326 -8.32 -13.36 -3.11
N TYR A 327 -9.15 -14.38 -3.34
CA TYR A 327 -10.59 -14.32 -3.08
C TYR A 327 -11.11 -15.72 -2.69
N PRO A 328 -11.04 -16.11 -1.39
CA PRO A 328 -11.53 -17.40 -0.92
C PRO A 328 -13.04 -17.55 -1.06
N SER A 329 -13.49 -18.76 -1.30
CA SER A 329 -14.91 -19.13 -1.39
C SER A 329 -15.45 -19.83 -0.16
N ASN A 330 -14.62 -20.27 0.77
CA ASN A 330 -15.02 -21.06 1.94
C ASN A 330 -14.10 -20.80 3.15
N PRO A 331 -14.53 -21.22 4.37
CA PRO A 331 -13.77 -20.98 5.61
C PRO A 331 -12.37 -21.57 5.64
N TYR A 332 -12.18 -22.79 5.11
CA TYR A 332 -10.88 -23.46 5.05
C TYR A 332 -9.90 -22.65 4.20
N ASP A 333 -10.31 -22.30 2.99
CA ASP A 333 -9.45 -21.50 2.09
C ASP A 333 -9.20 -20.10 2.67
N ALA A 334 -10.19 -19.47 3.30
CA ALA A 334 -10.02 -18.16 3.92
C ALA A 334 -8.96 -18.16 5.02
N LYS A 335 -8.95 -19.16 5.91
CA LYS A 335 -7.95 -19.26 6.98
C LYS A 335 -6.55 -19.50 6.43
N GLY A 336 -6.39 -20.51 5.56
CA GLY A 336 -5.09 -20.88 5.03
C GLY A 336 -4.46 -19.82 4.14
N LEU A 337 -5.26 -19.18 3.26
CA LEU A 337 -4.80 -18.09 2.41
C LEU A 337 -4.43 -16.84 3.20
N LEU A 338 -5.21 -16.50 4.24
CA LEU A 338 -4.88 -15.35 5.09
C LEU A 338 -3.60 -15.61 5.90
N ALA A 339 -3.40 -16.83 6.39
CA ALA A 339 -2.16 -17.21 7.02
C ALA A 339 -0.96 -17.06 6.06
N SER A 340 -1.09 -17.51 4.81
CA SER A 340 -0.05 -17.34 3.78
C SER A 340 0.17 -15.87 3.42
N ALA A 341 -0.90 -15.09 3.31
CA ALA A 341 -0.82 -13.65 3.02
C ALA A 341 -0.05 -12.88 4.10
N LEU A 342 -0.19 -13.27 5.39
CA LEU A 342 0.55 -12.68 6.50
C LEU A 342 2.04 -13.09 6.52
N GLU A 343 2.43 -14.14 5.81
CA GLU A 343 3.86 -14.50 5.62
C GLU A 343 4.48 -13.77 4.43
N SER A 344 3.67 -13.37 3.44
CA SER A 344 4.15 -12.75 2.21
C SER A 344 4.96 -11.49 2.47
N LYS A 345 6.02 -11.30 1.68
CA LYS A 345 6.82 -10.07 1.61
C LYS A 345 6.29 -9.09 0.55
N ASN A 346 5.21 -9.47 -0.12
CA ASN A 346 4.58 -8.71 -1.20
C ASN A 346 3.18 -8.25 -0.78
N PRO A 347 2.67 -7.15 -1.35
CA PRO A 347 1.31 -6.69 -1.03
C PRO A 347 0.27 -7.68 -1.51
N VAL A 348 -0.60 -8.13 -0.58
CA VAL A 348 -1.71 -9.04 -0.85
C VAL A 348 -3.04 -8.33 -0.63
N LEU A 349 -3.87 -8.29 -1.66
CA LEU A 349 -5.25 -7.82 -1.59
C LEU A 349 -6.15 -9.04 -1.34
N PHE A 350 -6.81 -9.06 -0.20
CA PHE A 350 -7.58 -10.19 0.30
C PHE A 350 -9.07 -9.83 0.25
N PHE A 351 -9.74 -10.26 -0.80
CA PHE A 351 -11.17 -10.01 -1.01
C PHE A 351 -12.04 -11.05 -0.29
N GLU A 352 -13.10 -10.61 0.36
CA GLU A 352 -13.96 -11.43 1.20
C GLU A 352 -15.43 -11.16 0.88
N HIS A 353 -16.12 -12.11 0.27
CA HIS A 353 -17.52 -11.90 -0.08
C HIS A 353 -18.41 -11.85 1.18
N LYS A 354 -19.06 -10.72 1.40
CA LYS A 354 -19.88 -10.45 2.60
C LYS A 354 -20.98 -11.47 2.85
N ALA A 355 -21.61 -11.99 1.76
CA ALA A 355 -22.64 -13.03 1.88
C ALA A 355 -22.11 -14.34 2.48
N LEU A 356 -20.81 -14.62 2.28
CA LEU A 356 -20.19 -15.87 2.74
C LEU A 356 -19.78 -15.82 4.21
N TYR A 357 -19.69 -14.63 4.83
CA TYR A 357 -19.19 -14.50 6.20
C TYR A 357 -19.94 -15.39 7.21
N ARG A 358 -21.27 -15.52 7.07
CA ARG A 358 -22.12 -16.23 8.02
C ARG A 358 -23.06 -17.25 7.36
N SER A 359 -22.91 -17.51 6.06
CA SER A 359 -23.84 -18.36 5.30
C SER A 359 -23.69 -19.84 5.66
N ASN A 360 -22.45 -20.33 5.69
CA ASN A 360 -22.13 -21.75 5.90
C ASN A 360 -20.92 -21.91 6.81
N ALA A 361 -20.91 -23.00 7.57
CA ALA A 361 -19.74 -23.46 8.29
C ALA A 361 -19.14 -24.67 7.55
N SER A 362 -17.82 -24.77 7.57
CA SER A 362 -17.10 -25.97 7.14
C SER A 362 -16.07 -26.37 8.21
N HIS A 363 -15.64 -27.64 8.19
CA HIS A 363 -14.62 -28.10 9.09
C HIS A 363 -13.28 -27.44 8.73
N VAL A 364 -12.64 -26.84 9.72
CA VAL A 364 -11.38 -26.10 9.58
C VAL A 364 -10.44 -26.58 10.68
N PRO A 365 -9.20 -26.96 10.36
CA PRO A 365 -8.19 -27.31 11.36
C PRO A 365 -7.93 -26.20 12.36
N GLU A 366 -7.76 -26.54 13.65
CA GLU A 366 -7.42 -25.54 14.68
C GLU A 366 -6.01 -25.00 14.51
N SER A 367 -5.07 -25.85 14.09
CA SER A 367 -3.69 -25.43 13.82
C SER A 367 -3.59 -24.45 12.65
N THR A 368 -2.50 -23.69 12.60
CA THR A 368 -2.16 -22.88 11.43
C THR A 368 -1.74 -23.78 10.27
N TYR A 369 -2.20 -23.46 9.07
CA TYR A 369 -1.77 -24.06 7.81
C TYR A 369 -1.74 -23.00 6.72
N PHE A 370 -1.03 -23.30 5.63
CA PHE A 370 -0.80 -22.37 4.55
C PHE A 370 -1.35 -22.93 3.23
N LEU A 371 -1.83 -22.03 2.39
CA LEU A 371 -2.29 -22.36 1.04
C LEU A 371 -1.57 -21.47 0.02
N PRO A 372 -1.34 -21.97 -1.20
CA PRO A 372 -0.67 -21.19 -2.24
C PRO A 372 -1.50 -19.98 -2.65
N LEU A 373 -0.83 -18.83 -2.85
CA LEU A 373 -1.47 -17.56 -3.24
C LEU A 373 -1.54 -17.37 -4.76
N ASP A 374 -1.25 -18.41 -5.54
CA ASP A 374 -1.10 -18.39 -7.00
C ASP A 374 -1.74 -19.60 -7.70
N GLN A 375 -2.53 -20.39 -7.00
CA GLN A 375 -3.12 -21.64 -7.55
C GLN A 375 -4.63 -21.62 -7.48
N ALA A 376 -5.24 -22.10 -8.56
CA ALA A 376 -6.67 -22.43 -8.63
C ALA A 376 -6.93 -23.85 -8.13
N LYS A 377 -8.18 -24.15 -7.80
CA LYS A 377 -8.62 -25.45 -7.28
C LYS A 377 -9.72 -26.04 -8.12
N VAL A 378 -9.55 -27.29 -8.54
CA VAL A 378 -10.62 -28.05 -9.17
C VAL A 378 -11.54 -28.58 -8.08
N ILE A 379 -12.72 -27.99 -7.95
CA ILE A 379 -13.74 -28.34 -6.94
C ILE A 379 -14.50 -29.60 -7.34
N GLN A 380 -14.78 -29.76 -8.62
CA GLN A 380 -15.47 -30.91 -9.17
C GLN A 380 -14.85 -31.28 -10.52
N GLN A 381 -14.61 -32.56 -10.71
CA GLN A 381 -14.12 -33.10 -12.00
C GLN A 381 -15.25 -33.23 -13.01
N GLY A 382 -14.95 -32.99 -14.28
CA GLY A 382 -15.88 -33.15 -15.39
C GLY A 382 -15.16 -33.20 -16.75
N ASP A 383 -15.87 -33.51 -17.80
CA ASP A 383 -15.33 -33.68 -19.17
C ASP A 383 -16.15 -33.00 -20.25
N ALA A 384 -17.32 -32.45 -19.90
CA ALA A 384 -18.26 -31.89 -20.88
C ALA A 384 -18.21 -30.34 -20.95
N LEU A 385 -17.91 -29.66 -19.86
CA LEU A 385 -17.88 -28.19 -19.78
C LEU A 385 -16.98 -27.77 -18.60
N THR A 386 -16.05 -26.85 -18.82
CA THR A 386 -15.34 -26.15 -17.76
C THR A 386 -16.14 -24.93 -17.32
N VAL A 387 -16.42 -24.80 -16.02
CA VAL A 387 -16.92 -23.58 -15.40
C VAL A 387 -15.80 -22.98 -14.53
N ILE A 388 -15.41 -21.76 -14.85
CA ILE A 388 -14.39 -20.99 -14.10
C ILE A 388 -15.11 -19.93 -13.30
N THR A 389 -14.86 -19.90 -11.99
CA THR A 389 -15.50 -18.95 -11.08
C THR A 389 -14.63 -18.69 -9.84
N TYR A 390 -15.10 -17.84 -8.94
CA TYR A 390 -14.52 -17.58 -7.62
C TYR A 390 -15.58 -17.05 -6.64
N GLY A 391 -15.26 -17.03 -5.36
CA GLY A 391 -16.09 -16.44 -4.32
C GLY A 391 -17.51 -16.99 -4.29
N LEU A 392 -18.52 -16.13 -4.41
CA LEU A 392 -19.94 -16.54 -4.37
C LEU A 392 -20.35 -17.41 -5.55
N GLY A 393 -19.69 -17.27 -6.72
CA GLY A 393 -19.99 -18.07 -7.92
C GLY A 393 -19.78 -19.58 -7.71
N VAL A 394 -18.83 -19.97 -6.84
CA VAL A 394 -18.63 -21.37 -6.43
C VAL A 394 -19.89 -21.92 -5.77
N HIS A 395 -20.51 -21.15 -4.87
CA HIS A 395 -21.74 -21.56 -4.17
C HIS A 395 -22.96 -21.63 -5.10
N TRP A 396 -23.02 -20.77 -6.12
CA TRP A 396 -24.07 -20.88 -7.14
C TRP A 396 -23.97 -22.20 -7.90
N MET A 397 -22.75 -22.60 -8.27
CA MET A 397 -22.54 -23.89 -8.96
C MET A 397 -22.77 -25.08 -8.03
N GLN A 398 -22.33 -25.03 -6.78
CA GLN A 398 -22.62 -26.08 -5.79
C GLN A 398 -24.14 -26.28 -5.59
N LYS A 399 -24.89 -25.18 -5.53
CA LYS A 399 -26.36 -25.22 -5.46
C LYS A 399 -26.96 -25.84 -6.74
N HIS A 400 -26.42 -25.52 -7.91
CA HIS A 400 -26.82 -26.15 -9.17
C HIS A 400 -26.61 -27.65 -9.14
N PHE A 401 -25.42 -28.13 -8.72
CA PHE A 401 -25.12 -29.56 -8.63
C PHE A 401 -26.02 -30.30 -7.64
N ALA A 402 -26.40 -29.68 -6.54
CA ALA A 402 -27.31 -30.28 -5.56
C ALA A 402 -28.75 -30.50 -6.11
N SER A 403 -29.14 -29.80 -7.17
CA SER A 403 -30.49 -29.86 -7.75
C SER A 403 -30.59 -30.49 -9.13
N HIS A 404 -29.46 -30.83 -9.76
CA HIS A 404 -29.41 -31.38 -11.11
C HIS A 404 -28.50 -32.62 -11.14
N ALA A 405 -28.84 -33.56 -12.05
CA ALA A 405 -27.99 -34.73 -12.25
C ALA A 405 -26.61 -34.31 -12.80
N ASP A 406 -25.62 -35.18 -12.63
CA ASP A 406 -24.27 -34.93 -13.12
C ASP A 406 -24.33 -34.69 -14.65
N GLN A 407 -23.76 -33.54 -15.07
CA GLN A 407 -23.73 -33.07 -16.46
C GLN A 407 -22.29 -33.06 -17.01
N GLY A 408 -21.34 -33.66 -16.30
CA GLY A 408 -19.93 -33.65 -16.69
C GLY A 408 -19.28 -32.26 -16.59
N ILE A 409 -19.75 -31.42 -15.69
CA ILE A 409 -19.20 -30.06 -15.49
C ILE A 409 -17.97 -30.14 -14.60
N GLU A 410 -16.85 -29.65 -15.10
CA GLU A 410 -15.67 -29.37 -14.29
C GLU A 410 -15.74 -27.96 -13.71
N LEU A 411 -15.70 -27.85 -12.37
CA LEU A 411 -15.75 -26.58 -11.66
C LEU A 411 -14.38 -26.20 -11.14
N ILE A 412 -13.91 -25.03 -11.55
CA ILE A 412 -12.67 -24.41 -11.07
C ILE A 412 -13.02 -23.21 -10.21
N ASP A 413 -12.52 -23.22 -8.96
CA ASP A 413 -12.41 -22.05 -8.10
C ASP A 413 -11.05 -21.41 -8.31
N LEU A 414 -11.02 -20.18 -8.82
CA LEU A 414 -9.76 -19.48 -9.10
C LEU A 414 -8.96 -19.20 -7.84
N ILE A 415 -9.60 -18.87 -6.72
CA ILE A 415 -8.97 -18.52 -5.45
C ILE A 415 -7.97 -17.35 -5.57
N ALA A 416 -6.94 -17.52 -6.43
CA ALA A 416 -5.96 -16.51 -6.79
C ALA A 416 -6.36 -15.83 -8.10
N LEU A 417 -6.63 -14.53 -8.06
CA LEU A 417 -7.02 -13.73 -9.23
C LEU A 417 -5.81 -13.05 -9.88
N ALA A 418 -4.75 -12.82 -9.09
CA ALA A 418 -3.45 -12.36 -9.57
C ALA A 418 -2.34 -12.83 -8.59
N PRO A 419 -1.31 -13.55 -9.08
CA PRO A 419 -1.22 -14.11 -10.43
C PRO A 419 -2.29 -15.16 -10.70
N LEU A 420 -2.79 -15.24 -11.93
CA LEU A 420 -3.81 -16.18 -12.32
C LEU A 420 -3.19 -17.53 -12.71
N ASP A 421 -3.75 -18.64 -12.21
CA ASP A 421 -3.35 -20.00 -12.59
C ASP A 421 -3.90 -20.38 -14.00
N PHE A 422 -3.28 -19.81 -15.02
CA PHE A 422 -3.61 -20.12 -16.41
C PHE A 422 -3.43 -21.59 -16.75
N LYS A 423 -2.50 -22.29 -16.07
CA LYS A 423 -2.24 -23.69 -16.36
C LYS A 423 -3.44 -24.57 -16.04
N THR A 424 -3.97 -24.48 -14.83
CA THR A 424 -5.15 -25.24 -14.40
C THR A 424 -6.36 -24.91 -15.28
N CYS A 425 -6.61 -23.64 -15.57
CA CYS A 425 -7.71 -23.21 -16.42
C CYS A 425 -7.57 -23.78 -17.86
N ASN A 426 -6.39 -23.64 -18.47
CA ASN A 426 -6.16 -24.09 -19.84
C ASN A 426 -6.20 -25.61 -19.96
N ASP A 427 -5.68 -26.36 -18.98
CA ASP A 427 -5.70 -27.83 -19.00
C ASP A 427 -7.14 -28.34 -18.92
N SER A 428 -7.98 -27.73 -18.09
CA SER A 428 -9.40 -28.05 -18.02
C SER A 428 -10.16 -27.73 -19.34
N VAL A 429 -9.97 -26.52 -19.86
CA VAL A 429 -10.64 -26.13 -21.12
C VAL A 429 -10.21 -26.99 -22.30
N LYS A 430 -8.92 -27.40 -22.37
CA LYS A 430 -8.45 -28.34 -23.37
C LYS A 430 -9.14 -29.72 -23.28
N LYS A 431 -9.39 -30.17 -22.04
CA LYS A 431 -10.06 -31.44 -21.75
C LYS A 431 -11.52 -31.41 -22.17
N THR A 432 -12.26 -30.37 -21.77
CA THR A 432 -13.73 -30.27 -21.97
C THR A 432 -14.14 -29.68 -23.31
N GLY A 433 -13.26 -28.91 -23.94
CA GLY A 433 -13.51 -28.23 -25.22
C GLY A 433 -14.50 -27.04 -25.13
N LYS A 434 -15.02 -26.71 -23.95
CA LYS A 434 -16.01 -25.64 -23.73
C LYS A 434 -15.70 -24.94 -22.39
N CYS A 435 -15.94 -23.62 -22.36
CA CYS A 435 -15.73 -22.83 -21.17
C CYS A 435 -16.90 -21.87 -20.90
N LEU A 436 -17.29 -21.78 -19.62
CA LEU A 436 -18.18 -20.76 -19.08
C LEU A 436 -17.44 -20.05 -17.96
N VAL A 437 -17.35 -18.73 -18.04
CA VAL A 437 -16.86 -17.88 -16.93
C VAL A 437 -18.08 -17.34 -16.20
N LEU A 438 -18.19 -17.62 -14.90
CA LEU A 438 -19.31 -17.25 -14.05
C LEU A 438 -18.81 -16.36 -12.90
N ILE A 439 -19.18 -15.10 -12.91
CA ILE A 439 -18.70 -14.11 -11.92
C ILE A 439 -19.82 -13.15 -11.48
N GLU A 440 -19.67 -12.57 -10.30
CA GLU A 440 -20.49 -11.48 -9.79
C GLU A 440 -19.82 -10.14 -10.07
N ASP A 441 -19.82 -9.73 -11.32
CA ASP A 441 -19.22 -8.46 -11.75
C ASP A 441 -19.88 -7.97 -13.05
N SER A 442 -19.47 -6.81 -13.53
CA SER A 442 -19.89 -6.29 -14.82
C SER A 442 -19.32 -7.15 -15.95
N VAL A 443 -20.07 -7.25 -17.06
CA VAL A 443 -19.62 -8.00 -18.26
C VAL A 443 -18.36 -7.41 -18.89
N ARG A 444 -18.04 -6.16 -18.59
CA ARG A 444 -16.89 -5.44 -19.14
C ARG A 444 -15.86 -5.17 -18.07
N GLY A 445 -14.64 -5.64 -18.30
CA GLY A 445 -13.50 -5.35 -17.42
C GLY A 445 -13.45 -6.17 -16.14
N SER A 446 -14.18 -7.28 -16.07
CA SER A 446 -14.06 -8.28 -15.01
C SER A 446 -12.75 -9.10 -15.13
N VAL A 447 -12.49 -9.94 -14.12
CA VAL A 447 -11.34 -10.87 -14.10
C VAL A 447 -11.37 -11.84 -15.27
#